data_51ab278c7dbd0d59e7c3145d99a70bdf
#
_entry.id   51ab278c7dbd0d59e7c3145d99a70bdf
#
_cell.length_a   1.000
_cell.length_b   1.000
_cell.length_c   1.000
_cell.angle_alpha   90.00
_cell.angle_beta   90.00
_cell.angle_gamma   90.00
#
_symmetry.space_group_name_H-M   'P 1'
#
loop_
_entity.id
_entity.type
_entity.pdbx_description
1 polymer ?
#
loop_
_entity_poly.entity_id
_entity_poly.type
_entity_poly.pdbx_seq_one_letter_code
_entity_poly.pdbx_strand_id
1 'polypeptide(L)'
;MSKEGNRMKISGTSGNITFDYENGYILKAEGESLTENSFLVYRSSIQNWEPPYNHISISQKEIDKLIEEVKSMMTEQTIQIEFI
;
A
#
# COMPACT_ATOMS: atom_id res chain seq x y z
N MET A 1 2.07 11.30 -21.65
CA MET A 1 1.98 11.11 -20.97
C MET A 1 1.85 10.68 -20.23
N SER A 2 1.80 10.59 -19.79
CA SER A 2 1.61 10.25 -18.95
C SER A 2 1.70 9.41 -18.55
N LYS A 3 1.87 8.94 -17.85
CA LYS A 3 1.78 8.06 -17.28
C LYS A 3 1.32 7.91 -16.24
N GLU A 4 0.91 7.63 -15.95
CA GLU A 4 0.14 7.56 -15.12
C GLU A 4 0.07 6.42 -14.42
N GLY A 5 0.23 5.39 -14.53
CA GLY A 5 0.08 4.13 -13.94
C GLY A 5 0.40 3.99 -12.48
N ASN A 6 1.17 4.86 -11.94
CA ASN A 6 1.59 4.72 -10.55
C ASN A 6 0.88 5.68 -9.61
N ARG A 7 -0.31 6.10 -9.99
CA ARG A 7 -1.03 6.95 -9.13
C ARG A 7 -1.67 6.16 -8.06
N MET A 8 -1.42 6.51 -6.84
CA MET A 8 -1.93 5.81 -5.68
C MET A 8 -1.93 6.75 -4.50
N LYS A 9 -3.02 6.75 -3.75
CA LYS A 9 -3.09 7.52 -2.53
C LYS A 9 -2.73 6.64 -1.36
N ILE A 10 -1.79 7.07 -0.56
CA ILE A 10 -1.36 6.33 0.61
C ILE A 10 -1.69 7.15 1.83
N SER A 11 -2.43 6.55 2.74
CA SER A 11 -2.77 7.20 4.00
C SER A 11 -2.68 6.18 5.11
N GLY A 12 -2.50 6.66 6.35
CA GLY A 12 -2.36 5.73 7.44
C GLY A 12 -2.61 6.36 8.77
N THR A 13 -2.79 5.50 9.75
CA THR A 13 -2.88 5.87 11.14
C THR A 13 -1.75 5.17 11.86
N SER A 14 -1.77 5.16 13.20
CA SER A 14 -0.68 4.55 13.94
C SER A 14 -0.55 3.04 13.72
N GLY A 15 -1.65 2.38 13.36
CA GLY A 15 -1.61 0.94 13.21
C GLY A 15 -2.09 0.41 11.87
N ASN A 16 -2.50 1.27 10.96
CA ASN A 16 -3.04 0.84 9.66
C ASN A 16 -2.56 1.74 8.56
N ILE A 17 -2.39 1.16 7.38
CA ILE A 17 -2.03 1.94 6.22
C ILE A 17 -2.92 1.51 5.07
N THR A 18 -3.37 2.47 4.28
CA THR A 18 -4.31 2.24 3.20
C THR A 18 -3.69 2.66 1.88
N PHE A 19 -3.79 1.79 0.90
CA PHE A 19 -3.31 2.06 -0.46
C PHE A 19 -4.52 2.12 -1.37
N ASP A 20 -4.85 3.31 -1.83
CA ASP A 20 -6.00 3.55 -2.68
C ASP A 20 -5.52 3.68 -4.12
N TYR A 21 -5.85 2.71 -4.94
CA TYR A 21 -5.40 2.67 -6.33
C TYR A 21 -6.15 3.66 -7.21
N GLU A 22 -7.19 4.27 -6.65
CA GLU A 22 -8.00 5.28 -7.36
C GLU A 22 -8.70 4.71 -8.59
N ASN A 23 -8.94 3.42 -8.60
CA ASN A 23 -9.68 2.75 -9.65
C ASN A 23 -10.76 1.84 -9.08
N GLY A 24 -11.11 2.07 -7.81
CA GLY A 24 -12.12 1.25 -7.14
C GLY A 24 -11.53 0.20 -6.23
N TYR A 25 -10.25 -0.08 -6.35
CA TYR A 25 -9.61 -1.07 -5.51
C TYR A 25 -8.81 -0.38 -4.41
N ILE A 26 -9.05 -0.82 -3.19
CA ILE A 26 -8.37 -0.28 -2.01
C ILE A 26 -7.82 -1.44 -1.21
N LEU A 27 -6.56 -1.34 -0.85
CA LEU A 27 -5.88 -2.36 -0.06
C LEU A 27 -5.52 -1.76 1.28
N LYS A 28 -5.85 -2.47 2.35
CA LYS A 28 -5.55 -2.02 3.69
C LYS A 28 -4.64 -3.02 4.37
N ALA A 29 -3.61 -2.53 5.03
CA ALA A 29 -2.65 -3.37 5.70
C ALA A 29 -2.45 -2.89 7.12
N GLU A 30 -1.94 -3.77 7.96
CA GLU A 30 -1.59 -3.43 9.32
C GLU A 30 -0.10 -3.20 9.44
N GLY A 31 0.28 -2.39 10.37
CA GLY A 31 1.68 -2.11 10.58
C GLY A 31 1.90 -1.18 11.74
N GLU A 32 3.02 -0.49 11.72
CA GLU A 32 3.38 0.40 12.81
C GLU A 32 4.04 1.66 12.27
N SER A 33 3.67 2.78 12.86
CA SER A 33 4.34 4.03 12.57
C SER A 33 5.60 4.09 13.43
N LEU A 34 6.76 4.13 12.79
CA LEU A 34 8.03 4.10 13.51
C LEU A 34 8.49 5.50 13.88
N THR A 35 8.40 6.41 12.92
CA THR A 35 8.71 7.81 13.14
C THR A 35 7.73 8.61 12.32
N GLU A 36 7.90 9.92 12.30
CA GLU A 36 7.01 10.76 11.51
C GLU A 36 6.99 10.35 10.05
N ASN A 37 8.12 9.89 9.54
CA ASN A 37 8.26 9.62 8.12
C ASN A 37 8.51 8.16 7.80
N SER A 38 8.32 7.27 8.77
CA SER A 38 8.58 5.84 8.56
C SER A 38 7.41 5.00 8.99
N PHE A 39 7.08 4.01 8.18
CA PHE A 39 5.99 3.10 8.49
C PHE A 39 6.40 1.68 8.15
N LEU A 40 6.07 0.75 9.04
CA LEU A 40 6.38 -0.66 8.86
C LEU A 40 5.08 -1.39 8.52
N VAL A 41 5.09 -2.17 7.45
CA VAL A 41 3.90 -2.87 6.99
C VAL A 41 4.12 -4.37 7.14
N TYR A 42 3.16 -5.05 7.76
CA TYR A 42 3.20 -6.50 7.89
C TYR A 42 2.55 -7.11 6.65
N ARG A 43 3.34 -7.74 5.80
CA ARG A 43 2.81 -8.32 4.57
C ARG A 43 1.76 -9.38 4.85
N SER A 44 1.87 -10.08 5.96
CA SER A 44 0.92 -11.13 6.30
C SER A 44 -0.47 -10.57 6.58
N SER A 45 -0.58 -9.27 6.82
CA SER A 45 -1.89 -8.66 7.06
C SER A 45 -2.62 -8.35 5.76
N ILE A 46 -1.94 -8.44 4.62
CA ILE A 46 -2.55 -8.15 3.33
C ILE A 46 -3.22 -9.42 2.84
N GLN A 47 -4.55 -9.44 2.85
CA GLN A 47 -5.28 -10.65 2.51
C GLN A 47 -6.33 -10.44 1.43
N ASN A 48 -7.25 -9.54 1.65
CA ASN A 48 -8.32 -9.29 0.70
C ASN A 48 -8.47 -7.81 0.43
N TRP A 49 -9.06 -7.50 -0.73
CA TRP A 49 -9.36 -6.12 -1.06
C TRP A 49 -10.48 -5.61 -0.17
N GLU A 50 -10.59 -4.30 -0.06
CA GLU A 50 -11.69 -3.70 0.67
C GLU A 50 -12.97 -3.77 -0.16
N PRO A 51 -14.15 -3.67 0.48
CA PRO A 51 -15.40 -3.71 -0.27
C PRO A 51 -15.42 -2.68 -1.39
N PRO A 52 -16.05 -2.96 -2.51
CA PRO A 52 -16.90 -4.13 -2.76
C PRO A 52 -16.17 -5.37 -3.24
N TYR A 53 -14.82 -5.35 -3.24
CA TYR A 53 -14.04 -6.46 -3.76
C TYR A 53 -13.48 -7.35 -2.65
N ASN A 54 -14.10 -7.31 -1.48
CA ASN A 54 -13.58 -8.05 -0.34
C ASN A 54 -13.68 -9.56 -0.48
N HIS A 55 -14.38 -10.03 -1.51
CA HIS A 55 -14.44 -11.47 -1.79
C HIS A 55 -13.25 -11.94 -2.65
N ILE A 56 -12.38 -11.03 -3.03
CA ILE A 56 -11.22 -11.37 -3.87
C ILE A 56 -9.98 -11.31 -3.01
N SER A 57 -9.23 -12.42 -3.00
CA SER A 57 -7.96 -12.49 -2.29
C SER A 57 -6.88 -11.76 -3.07
N ILE A 58 -5.97 -11.15 -2.34
CA ILE A 58 -4.83 -10.47 -2.97
C ILE A 58 -3.71 -11.48 -3.09
N SER A 59 -3.26 -11.72 -4.33
CA SER A 59 -2.24 -12.73 -4.58
C SER A 59 -0.86 -12.20 -4.22
N GLN A 60 0.08 -13.13 -4.07
CA GLN A 60 1.45 -12.75 -3.78
C GLN A 60 2.02 -11.88 -4.89
N LYS A 61 1.64 -12.18 -6.13
CA LYS A 61 2.11 -11.39 -7.25
C LYS A 61 1.65 -9.94 -7.14
N GLU A 62 0.44 -9.75 -6.68
CA GLU A 62 -0.07 -8.39 -6.51
C GLU A 62 0.60 -7.68 -5.34
N ILE A 63 0.94 -8.42 -4.31
CA ILE A 63 1.68 -7.83 -3.20
C ILE A 63 3.06 -7.40 -3.68
N ASP A 64 3.72 -8.22 -4.49
CA ASP A 64 5.03 -7.88 -5.04
C ASP A 64 4.95 -6.62 -5.90
N LYS A 65 3.91 -6.52 -6.70
CA LYS A 65 3.72 -5.34 -7.53
C LYS A 65 3.48 -4.10 -6.68
N LEU A 66 2.70 -4.25 -5.64
CA LEU A 66 2.45 -3.13 -4.73
C LEU A 66 3.74 -2.62 -4.13
N ILE A 67 4.59 -3.55 -3.68
CA ILE A 67 5.84 -3.17 -3.06
C ILE A 67 6.72 -2.41 -4.04
N GLU A 68 6.76 -2.86 -5.28
CA GLU A 68 7.56 -2.18 -6.29
C GLU A 68 7.01 -0.79 -6.60
N GLU A 69 5.70 -0.67 -6.68
CA GLU A 69 5.10 0.62 -6.96
C GLU A 69 5.34 1.60 -5.83
N VAL A 70 5.24 1.11 -4.60
CA VAL A 70 5.48 1.97 -3.45
C VAL A 70 6.94 2.42 -3.41
N LYS A 71 7.86 1.52 -3.72
CA LYS A 71 9.27 1.89 -3.76
C LYS A 71 9.53 2.96 -4.81
N SER A 72 8.87 2.84 -5.94
CA SER A 72 9.02 3.83 -6.99
C SER A 72 8.51 5.19 -6.53
N MET A 73 7.41 5.20 -5.81
CA MET A 73 6.85 6.45 -5.32
C MET A 73 7.69 7.07 -4.22
N MET A 74 8.35 6.25 -3.42
CA MET A 74 9.15 6.75 -2.30
C MET A 74 10.36 7.56 -2.76
N THR A 75 10.78 7.36 -3.99
CA THR A 75 11.93 8.15 -4.47
C THR A 75 11.60 9.62 -4.57
N GLU A 76 10.32 9.96 -4.58
CA GLU A 76 9.90 11.34 -4.71
C GLU A 76 9.23 11.88 -3.46
N GLN A 77 9.15 11.06 -2.41
CA GLN A 77 8.48 11.46 -1.19
C GLN A 77 9.40 11.29 -0.01
N THR A 78 9.06 11.98 1.07
CA THR A 78 9.87 11.89 2.28
C THR A 78 9.50 10.70 3.13
N ILE A 79 8.36 10.07 2.85
CA ILE A 79 7.91 8.96 3.67
C ILE A 79 8.62 7.67 3.27
N GLN A 80 8.94 6.86 4.26
CA GLN A 80 9.62 5.57 4.06
C GLN A 80 8.68 4.46 4.50
N ILE A 81 8.44 3.50 3.64
CA ILE A 81 7.55 2.38 3.94
C ILE A 81 8.34 1.10 3.76
N GLU A 82 8.36 0.29 4.80
CA GLU A 82 9.10 -0.96 4.79
C GLU A 82 8.12 -2.12 4.95
N PHE A 83 8.26 -3.14 4.12
CA PHE A 83 7.39 -4.31 4.17
C PHE A 83 8.15 -5.49 4.77
N ILE A 84 7.56 -6.14 5.76
CA ILE A 84 8.19 -7.30 6.40
C ILE A 84 7.26 -8.51 6.42
#